data_3ffecf4db3dbbfeb4c3b956e9f2dbc9e
#
_entry.id   3ffecf4db3dbbfeb4c3b956e9f2dbc9e
#
_cell.length_a   1.000
_cell.length_b   1.000
_cell.length_c   1.000
_cell.angle_alpha   90.00
_cell.angle_beta   90.00
_cell.angle_gamma   90.00
#
_symmetry.space_group_name_H-M   'P 1'
#
loop_
_entity.id
_entity.type
_entity.pdbx_description
1 polymer ?
#
loop_
_entity_poly.entity_id
_entity_poly.type
_entity_poly.pdbx_seq_one_letter_code
_entity_poly.pdbx_strand_id
1 'polypeptide(L)'
;MRRRTLIFGLAAVTAGTGGLVACTTEADTPGASASAGPSSTAAVPILASTTVSSLAPQSVTAPYAPASGTAPAQAYAVGTRVFSGFDRGVDRPLPTTVWYPAAGVAPNTGPAPVEHAPGASGRFPLVLFSHGLTAQPTDYEPMLARWAQAGFIVAGPKYPYTHYNAEGYEPTDIVNQPADASSVIDQLLALDAADPLRVMIDPSRIGAAGHSGGGITTVGLFSAVRDGRLKAGVVVAGTDFQGTPFTGPAAAMLFMHGAKDTTVTWRAGHTVFQAVPWSRAMLSLTEGGHVIESASFEPATQTSTEFLRYALYGDAAAKARIPEAAAVNGVATLEDQL
;
A
#
# COMPACT_ATOMS: atom_id res chain seq x y z
N MET A 1 23.88 19.28 12.06
CA MET A 1 22.75 18.62 11.38
C MET A 1 22.53 17.27 12.02
N ARG A 2 21.49 17.12 12.82
CA ARG A 2 21.22 15.87 13.57
C ARG A 2 20.27 15.00 12.74
N ARG A 3 20.75 13.83 12.32
CA ARG A 3 19.91 12.78 11.70
C ARG A 3 18.93 12.28 12.73
N ARG A 4 17.64 12.43 12.49
CA ARG A 4 16.58 11.74 13.24
C ARG A 4 16.33 10.40 12.56
N THR A 5 16.87 9.36 13.14
CA THR A 5 16.49 7.98 12.82
C THR A 5 15.14 7.73 13.50
N LEU A 6 14.09 7.52 12.72
CA LEU A 6 12.81 7.06 13.21
C LEU A 6 12.91 5.56 13.50
N ILE A 7 12.99 5.24 14.77
CA ILE A 7 12.94 3.85 15.25
C ILE A 7 11.46 3.55 15.52
N PHE A 8 10.86 2.67 14.73
CA PHE A 8 9.57 2.08 15.06
C PHE A 8 9.78 1.06 16.20
N GLY A 9 9.44 1.46 17.42
CA GLY A 9 9.53 0.61 18.58
C GLY A 9 8.34 -0.34 18.67
N LEU A 10 8.59 -1.62 18.44
CA LEU A 10 7.70 -2.69 18.84
C LEU A 10 7.89 -2.87 20.35
N ALA A 11 6.86 -2.60 21.17
CA ALA A 11 6.91 -2.84 22.61
C ALA A 11 6.86 -4.34 22.86
N ALA A 12 8.03 -4.94 23.11
CA ALA A 12 8.13 -6.27 23.68
C ALA A 12 7.95 -6.18 25.21
N VAL A 13 6.91 -6.78 25.74
CA VAL A 13 6.72 -6.96 27.19
C VAL A 13 7.60 -8.13 27.63
N THR A 14 8.71 -7.82 28.28
CA THR A 14 9.53 -8.82 28.98
C THR A 14 8.94 -9.09 30.36
N ALA A 15 8.55 -10.33 30.61
CA ALA A 15 8.22 -10.83 31.95
C ALA A 15 9.50 -10.96 32.76
N GLY A 16 9.60 -10.18 33.84
CA GLY A 16 10.68 -10.28 34.82
C GLY A 16 10.37 -11.35 35.87
N THR A 17 11.22 -12.33 35.99
CA THR A 17 11.29 -13.28 37.10
C THR A 17 12.06 -12.64 38.28
N GLY A 18 11.47 -12.54 39.42
CA GLY A 18 12.13 -12.07 40.66
C GLY A 18 11.65 -12.84 41.88
N GLY A 19 12.57 -13.37 42.60
CA GLY A 19 12.68 -14.40 43.57
C GLY A 19 11.86 -14.34 44.88
N LEU A 20 11.82 -15.51 45.44
CA LEU A 20 11.27 -15.90 46.75
C LEU A 20 11.93 -15.17 47.93
N VAL A 21 11.10 -14.74 48.88
CA VAL A 21 11.45 -14.79 50.32
C VAL A 21 10.22 -15.27 51.10
N ALA A 22 10.42 -16.35 51.86
CA ALA A 22 9.44 -16.93 52.75
C ALA A 22 9.49 -16.24 54.10
N CYS A 23 8.33 -16.05 54.77
CA CYS A 23 8.17 -16.13 56.20
C CYS A 23 6.73 -16.47 56.59
N THR A 24 6.65 -17.44 57.49
CA THR A 24 5.50 -18.11 58.09
C THR A 24 4.73 -17.23 59.11
N THR A 25 3.40 -17.40 59.27
CA THR A 25 2.68 -17.87 60.47
C THR A 25 1.16 -17.76 60.33
N GLU A 26 0.54 -18.84 60.61
CA GLU A 26 -0.75 -19.31 61.15
C GLU A 26 -1.99 -18.40 61.29
N ALA A 27 -3.08 -19.04 60.83
CA ALA A 27 -4.41 -19.28 61.47
C ALA A 27 -5.48 -18.16 61.46
N ASP A 28 -6.57 -18.33 60.80
CA ASP A 28 -7.92 -18.77 61.22
C ASP A 28 -8.97 -18.46 60.11
N THR A 29 -9.81 -19.44 59.81
CA THR A 29 -11.05 -19.39 58.99
C THR A 29 -12.25 -19.07 59.89
N PRO A 30 -13.51 -18.74 59.43
CA PRO A 30 -14.08 -18.96 58.10
C PRO A 30 -15.02 -17.86 57.52
N GLY A 31 -15.29 -17.94 56.23
CA GLY A 31 -16.63 -17.65 55.71
C GLY A 31 -16.82 -16.39 54.87
N ALA A 32 -16.85 -16.52 53.55
CA ALA A 32 -17.95 -16.10 52.70
C ALA A 32 -17.55 -16.19 51.22
N SER A 33 -18.36 -16.91 50.51
CA SER A 33 -18.36 -17.11 49.06
C SER A 33 -18.51 -15.80 48.30
N ALA A 34 -17.54 -15.50 47.41
CA ALA A 34 -17.73 -14.57 46.31
C ALA A 34 -17.05 -15.13 45.07
N SER A 35 -17.85 -15.48 44.08
CA SER A 35 -17.43 -16.01 42.81
C SER A 35 -16.66 -14.93 42.04
N ALA A 36 -15.36 -15.12 41.86
CA ALA A 36 -14.58 -14.37 40.89
C ALA A 36 -14.75 -15.04 39.50
N GLY A 37 -15.40 -14.34 38.58
CA GLY A 37 -15.45 -14.72 37.17
C GLY A 37 -14.05 -14.64 36.53
N PRO A 38 -13.75 -15.47 35.56
CA PRO A 38 -12.43 -15.47 34.93
C PRO A 38 -12.23 -14.19 34.14
N SER A 39 -11.12 -13.50 34.42
CA SER A 39 -10.57 -12.44 33.55
C SER A 39 -10.24 -13.04 32.20
N SER A 40 -11.08 -12.76 31.20
CA SER A 40 -10.82 -13.08 29.81
C SER A 40 -9.77 -12.10 29.29
N THR A 41 -8.52 -12.52 29.27
CA THR A 41 -7.53 -11.93 28.34
C THR A 41 -7.98 -12.28 26.93
N ALA A 42 -8.62 -11.33 26.28
CA ALA A 42 -8.96 -11.47 24.86
C ALA A 42 -7.64 -11.53 24.07
N ALA A 43 -7.25 -12.75 23.70
CA ALA A 43 -6.26 -12.95 22.65
C ALA A 43 -6.84 -12.36 21.37
N VAL A 44 -6.10 -11.45 20.75
CA VAL A 44 -6.40 -10.96 19.41
C VAL A 44 -6.52 -12.19 18.51
N PRO A 45 -7.65 -12.44 17.84
CA PRO A 45 -7.75 -13.57 16.94
C PRO A 45 -6.74 -13.37 15.81
N ILE A 46 -5.70 -14.17 15.80
CA ILE A 46 -4.91 -14.44 14.60
C ILE A 46 -5.96 -14.89 13.58
N LEU A 47 -6.09 -14.13 12.48
CA LEU A 47 -6.94 -14.50 11.37
C LEU A 47 -6.62 -15.96 11.00
N ALA A 48 -7.52 -16.86 11.39
CA ALA A 48 -7.36 -18.27 11.13
C ALA A 48 -7.15 -18.43 9.64
N SER A 49 -6.08 -19.14 9.26
CA SER A 49 -5.79 -19.51 7.88
C SER A 49 -7.04 -20.18 7.30
N THR A 50 -7.83 -19.39 6.60
CA THR A 50 -8.82 -19.98 5.69
C THR A 50 -8.02 -20.83 4.72
N THR A 51 -8.37 -22.09 4.61
CA THR A 51 -7.80 -23.03 3.64
C THR A 51 -7.89 -22.37 2.26
N VAL A 52 -6.78 -21.76 1.83
CA VAL A 52 -6.66 -21.21 0.48
C VAL A 52 -6.75 -22.43 -0.44
N SER A 53 -7.90 -22.56 -1.11
CA SER A 53 -8.06 -23.54 -2.17
C SER A 53 -6.89 -23.36 -3.12
N SER A 54 -6.11 -24.40 -3.35
CA SER A 54 -4.94 -24.37 -4.23
C SER A 54 -5.42 -24.03 -5.64
N LEU A 55 -5.39 -22.74 -5.99
CA LEU A 55 -5.55 -22.30 -7.37
C LEU A 55 -4.32 -22.79 -8.13
N ALA A 56 -4.52 -23.58 -9.18
CA ALA A 56 -3.45 -23.97 -10.08
C ALA A 56 -2.83 -22.70 -10.70
N PRO A 57 -1.50 -22.67 -10.93
CA PRO A 57 -0.85 -21.57 -11.60
C PRO A 57 -1.55 -21.29 -12.92
N GLN A 58 -2.06 -20.06 -13.08
CA GLN A 58 -2.72 -19.67 -14.32
C GLN A 58 -1.70 -19.01 -15.26
N SER A 59 -1.73 -19.43 -16.52
CA SER A 59 -1.06 -18.69 -17.57
C SER A 59 -1.74 -17.33 -17.79
N VAL A 60 -0.98 -16.32 -18.22
CA VAL A 60 -1.55 -15.04 -18.64
C VAL A 60 -2.48 -15.26 -19.81
N THR A 61 -3.77 -15.00 -19.60
CA THR A 61 -4.82 -15.22 -20.63
C THR A 61 -5.22 -13.95 -21.36
N ALA A 62 -4.95 -12.79 -20.75
CA ALA A 62 -5.24 -11.47 -21.31
C ALA A 62 -4.07 -10.53 -21.02
N PRO A 63 -3.03 -10.47 -21.90
CA PRO A 63 -1.92 -9.54 -21.71
C PRO A 63 -2.41 -8.10 -21.76
N TYR A 64 -1.93 -7.29 -20.82
CA TYR A 64 -2.18 -5.86 -20.83
C TYR A 64 -1.18 -5.19 -21.77
N ALA A 65 -1.70 -4.38 -22.70
CA ALA A 65 -0.90 -3.57 -23.61
C ALA A 65 -1.31 -2.10 -23.42
N PRO A 66 -0.51 -1.26 -22.73
CA PRO A 66 -0.79 0.16 -22.63
C PRO A 66 -0.64 0.84 -23.98
N ALA A 67 -1.33 1.98 -24.16
CA ALA A 67 -1.08 2.83 -25.34
C ALA A 67 0.40 3.26 -25.35
N SER A 68 1.04 3.20 -26.52
CA SER A 68 2.45 3.58 -26.64
C SER A 68 2.69 5.03 -26.24
N GLY A 69 3.74 5.26 -25.45
CA GLY A 69 4.11 6.57 -24.96
C GLY A 69 5.49 6.56 -24.32
N THR A 70 5.86 7.66 -23.70
CA THR A 70 7.13 7.83 -23.01
C THR A 70 6.88 8.54 -21.68
N ALA A 71 7.42 8.01 -20.61
CA ALA A 71 7.40 8.68 -19.31
C ALA A 71 8.34 9.90 -19.32
N PRO A 72 8.09 10.92 -18.49
CA PRO A 72 8.99 12.05 -18.33
C PRO A 72 10.41 11.60 -18.00
N ALA A 73 11.40 12.11 -18.74
CA ALA A 73 12.81 11.81 -18.51
C ALA A 73 13.37 12.62 -17.32
N GLN A 74 12.79 13.79 -17.04
CA GLN A 74 13.21 14.66 -15.95
C GLN A 74 12.52 14.31 -14.64
N ALA A 75 13.21 14.48 -13.53
CA ALA A 75 12.60 14.46 -12.20
C ALA A 75 11.89 15.79 -11.93
N TYR A 76 10.76 15.75 -11.24
CA TYR A 76 10.01 16.94 -10.80
C TYR A 76 10.32 17.30 -9.35
N ALA A 77 10.20 18.57 -8.98
CA ALA A 77 9.95 18.93 -7.60
C ALA A 77 8.61 18.29 -7.17
N VAL A 78 8.38 18.14 -5.87
CA VAL A 78 7.17 17.48 -5.36
C VAL A 78 6.36 18.48 -4.53
N GLY A 79 5.09 18.62 -4.86
CA GLY A 79 4.11 19.32 -4.05
C GLY A 79 3.22 18.37 -3.27
N THR A 80 2.68 18.86 -2.15
CA THR A 80 1.64 18.14 -1.40
C THR A 80 0.42 19.01 -1.14
N ARG A 81 -0.73 18.37 -1.01
CA ARG A 81 -1.98 18.99 -0.60
C ARG A 81 -2.88 18.00 0.10
N VAL A 82 -3.61 18.45 1.12
CA VAL A 82 -4.61 17.63 1.81
C VAL A 82 -6.01 18.07 1.44
N PHE A 83 -6.84 17.12 1.03
CA PHE A 83 -8.28 17.27 0.82
C PHE A 83 -9.02 16.72 2.03
N SER A 84 -9.38 17.58 2.98
CA SER A 84 -10.03 17.21 4.23
C SER A 84 -11.53 16.93 4.09
N GLY A 85 -12.15 17.41 3.02
CA GLY A 85 -13.59 17.28 2.79
C GLY A 85 -14.01 16.08 1.94
N PHE A 86 -13.09 15.21 1.56
CA PHE A 86 -13.45 13.98 0.86
C PHE A 86 -14.12 12.99 1.81
N ASP A 87 -15.17 12.33 1.36
CA ASP A 87 -15.93 11.34 2.12
C ASP A 87 -16.65 10.35 1.19
N ARG A 88 -17.22 9.30 1.80
CA ARG A 88 -18.19 8.40 1.16
C ARG A 88 -19.42 8.27 2.03
N GLY A 89 -20.00 9.41 2.41
CA GLY A 89 -21.13 9.55 3.32
C GLY A 89 -20.73 9.98 4.74
N VAL A 90 -21.72 10.28 5.58
CA VAL A 90 -21.57 10.97 6.87
C VAL A 90 -20.57 10.29 7.81
N ASP A 91 -20.55 8.95 7.83
CA ASP A 91 -19.72 8.18 8.76
C ASP A 91 -18.42 7.67 8.11
N ARG A 92 -18.08 8.13 6.90
CA ARG A 92 -16.88 7.68 6.18
C ARG A 92 -16.06 8.85 5.63
N PRO A 93 -15.49 9.69 6.50
CA PRO A 93 -14.56 10.73 6.07
C PRO A 93 -13.30 10.08 5.48
N LEU A 94 -12.83 10.62 4.36
CA LEU A 94 -11.68 10.12 3.61
C LEU A 94 -10.66 11.26 3.37
N PRO A 95 -10.15 11.93 4.41
CA PRO A 95 -9.16 12.98 4.20
C PRO A 95 -7.98 12.38 3.43
N THR A 96 -7.66 13.03 2.31
CA THR A 96 -6.74 12.47 1.32
C THR A 96 -5.54 13.39 1.14
N THR A 97 -4.33 12.86 1.37
CA THR A 97 -3.08 13.54 1.03
C THR A 97 -2.72 13.23 -0.42
N VAL A 98 -2.39 14.25 -1.18
CA VAL A 98 -1.99 14.13 -2.58
C VAL A 98 -0.58 14.66 -2.76
N TRP A 99 0.33 13.82 -3.28
CA TRP A 99 1.66 14.20 -3.76
C TRP A 99 1.61 14.36 -5.28
N TYR A 100 2.22 15.40 -5.81
CA TYR A 100 2.13 15.70 -7.24
C TYR A 100 3.39 16.33 -7.79
N PRO A 101 3.66 16.18 -9.10
CA PRO A 101 4.73 16.90 -9.76
C PRO A 101 4.53 18.40 -9.62
N ALA A 102 5.52 19.10 -9.03
CA ALA A 102 5.51 20.53 -8.84
C ALA A 102 6.44 21.24 -9.80
N ALA A 103 6.14 22.51 -10.05
CA ALA A 103 7.03 23.38 -10.80
C ALA A 103 8.33 23.65 -10.03
N GLY A 104 9.42 23.88 -10.75
CA GLY A 104 10.73 24.13 -10.18
C GLY A 104 11.71 22.99 -10.42
N VAL A 105 12.86 23.08 -9.76
CA VAL A 105 13.96 22.11 -9.92
C VAL A 105 13.85 21.04 -8.84
N ALA A 106 13.90 19.78 -9.26
CA ALA A 106 13.96 18.66 -8.33
C ALA A 106 15.25 18.71 -7.49
N PRO A 107 15.18 18.52 -6.16
CA PRO A 107 16.39 18.43 -5.33
C PRO A 107 17.20 17.18 -5.69
N ASN A 108 18.54 17.33 -5.75
CA ASN A 108 19.45 16.21 -6.00
C ASN A 108 19.55 15.22 -4.82
N THR A 109 19.04 15.61 -3.66
CA THR A 109 19.07 14.79 -2.42
C THR A 109 17.86 13.85 -2.28
N GLY A 110 17.04 13.75 -3.30
CA GLY A 110 15.75 13.05 -3.28
C GLY A 110 14.56 14.00 -3.09
N PRO A 111 13.31 13.51 -3.14
CA PRO A 111 12.14 14.35 -3.05
C PRO A 111 12.04 15.02 -1.68
N ALA A 112 11.71 16.32 -1.70
CA ALA A 112 11.41 17.14 -0.55
C ALA A 112 10.04 17.79 -0.81
N PRO A 113 8.93 17.15 -0.39
CA PRO A 113 7.59 17.65 -0.66
C PRO A 113 7.36 19.03 -0.02
N VAL A 114 6.76 19.94 -0.79
CA VAL A 114 6.40 21.29 -0.36
C VAL A 114 4.89 21.44 -0.39
N GLU A 115 4.31 21.81 0.74
CA GLU A 115 2.87 22.00 0.84
C GLU A 115 2.40 23.15 -0.07
N HIS A 116 1.34 22.88 -0.82
CA HIS A 116 0.74 23.84 -1.78
C HIS A 116 1.70 24.37 -2.86
N ALA A 117 2.77 23.65 -3.18
CA ALA A 117 3.66 24.06 -4.27
C ALA A 117 2.89 24.19 -5.60
N PRO A 118 3.21 25.17 -6.46
CA PRO A 118 2.62 25.26 -7.78
C PRO A 118 2.82 23.97 -8.58
N GLY A 119 1.76 23.46 -9.20
CA GLY A 119 1.84 22.24 -10.01
C GLY A 119 2.70 22.42 -11.26
N ALA A 120 3.37 21.37 -11.68
CA ALA A 120 4.05 21.32 -12.97
C ALA A 120 3.04 21.33 -14.12
N SER A 121 3.44 21.88 -15.27
CA SER A 121 2.62 21.84 -16.48
C SER A 121 2.59 20.44 -17.05
N GLY A 122 1.40 19.97 -17.47
CA GLY A 122 1.20 18.67 -18.09
C GLY A 122 0.06 17.88 -17.50
N ARG A 123 -0.16 16.68 -18.05
CA ARG A 123 -1.10 15.70 -17.52
C ARG A 123 -0.36 14.47 -17.05
N PHE A 124 -0.67 14.04 -15.85
CA PHE A 124 0.03 12.99 -15.14
C PHE A 124 -0.94 11.86 -14.77
N PRO A 125 -0.52 10.59 -14.84
CA PRO A 125 -1.29 9.48 -14.32
C PRO A 125 -1.58 9.65 -12.83
N LEU A 126 -2.75 9.18 -12.40
CA LEU A 126 -3.13 9.10 -10.99
C LEU A 126 -2.84 7.71 -10.44
N VAL A 127 -2.19 7.63 -9.28
CA VAL A 127 -2.02 6.39 -8.51
C VAL A 127 -2.70 6.58 -7.15
N LEU A 128 -3.75 5.82 -6.90
CA LEU A 128 -4.35 5.78 -5.57
C LEU A 128 -3.54 4.83 -4.69
N PHE A 129 -3.12 5.28 -3.51
CA PHE A 129 -2.36 4.48 -2.55
C PHE A 129 -3.14 4.22 -1.28
N SER A 130 -3.31 2.96 -0.91
CA SER A 130 -3.98 2.51 0.32
C SER A 130 -2.94 2.10 1.37
N HIS A 131 -3.05 2.69 2.57
CA HIS A 131 -2.16 2.37 3.70
C HIS A 131 -2.50 1.04 4.36
N GLY A 132 -1.57 0.46 5.11
CA GLY A 132 -1.77 -0.73 5.93
C GLY A 132 -2.61 -0.45 7.18
N LEU A 133 -3.03 -1.53 7.87
CA LEU A 133 -3.70 -1.42 9.16
C LEU A 133 -2.80 -0.69 10.16
N THR A 134 -3.38 0.19 10.97
CA THR A 134 -2.69 1.05 11.95
C THR A 134 -1.63 2.00 11.37
N ALA A 135 -1.62 2.20 10.06
CA ALA A 135 -0.77 3.17 9.38
C ALA A 135 -1.60 4.35 8.85
N GLN A 136 -0.93 5.30 8.23
CA GLN A 136 -1.53 6.44 7.54
C GLN A 136 -0.72 6.75 6.27
N PRO A 137 -1.28 7.48 5.29
CA PRO A 137 -0.60 7.72 4.01
C PRO A 137 0.79 8.33 4.13
N THR A 138 1.01 9.22 5.11
CA THR A 138 2.29 9.91 5.32
C THR A 138 3.42 9.00 5.79
N ASP A 139 3.11 7.81 6.33
CA ASP A 139 4.13 6.82 6.71
C ASP A 139 4.86 6.25 5.49
N TYR A 140 4.24 6.37 4.30
CA TYR A 140 4.78 5.90 3.02
C TYR A 140 5.37 7.03 2.16
N GLU A 141 5.40 8.27 2.66
CA GLU A 141 5.87 9.43 1.92
C GLU A 141 7.22 9.21 1.20
N PRO A 142 8.23 8.53 1.77
CA PRO A 142 9.49 8.31 1.06
C PRO A 142 9.33 7.63 -0.30
N MET A 143 8.41 6.68 -0.44
CA MET A 143 8.12 6.01 -1.72
C MET A 143 7.16 6.83 -2.58
N LEU A 144 6.07 7.36 -1.99
CA LEU A 144 5.03 8.08 -2.72
C LEU A 144 5.57 9.37 -3.35
N ALA A 145 6.43 10.08 -2.63
CA ALA A 145 7.09 11.27 -3.14
C ALA A 145 8.07 10.94 -4.30
N ARG A 146 8.70 9.77 -4.32
CA ARG A 146 9.51 9.34 -5.46
C ARG A 146 8.65 9.05 -6.69
N TRP A 147 7.47 8.47 -6.52
CA TRP A 147 6.54 8.34 -7.64
C TRP A 147 6.08 9.70 -8.14
N ALA A 148 5.77 10.65 -7.25
CA ALA A 148 5.42 12.01 -7.65
C ALA A 148 6.58 12.72 -8.37
N GLN A 149 7.82 12.57 -7.89
CA GLN A 149 9.03 13.07 -8.56
C GLN A 149 9.21 12.46 -9.95
N ALA A 150 8.79 11.21 -10.15
CA ALA A 150 8.86 10.49 -11.43
C ALA A 150 7.72 10.84 -12.41
N GLY A 151 6.80 11.73 -12.02
CA GLY A 151 5.73 12.21 -12.89
C GLY A 151 4.36 11.57 -12.63
N PHE A 152 4.05 11.14 -11.42
CA PHE A 152 2.73 10.63 -11.05
C PHE A 152 2.05 11.57 -10.05
N ILE A 153 0.73 11.64 -10.09
CA ILE A 153 -0.08 12.19 -8.98
C ILE A 153 -0.43 11.01 -8.10
N VAL A 154 -0.07 11.07 -6.82
CA VAL A 154 -0.30 9.98 -5.87
C VAL A 154 -1.27 10.46 -4.80
N ALA A 155 -2.41 9.80 -4.66
CA ALA A 155 -3.43 10.14 -3.69
C ALA A 155 -3.56 9.06 -2.62
N GLY A 156 -3.33 9.42 -1.37
CA GLY A 156 -3.44 8.53 -0.21
C GLY A 156 -4.60 8.92 0.69
N PRO A 157 -5.76 8.23 0.65
CA PRO A 157 -6.81 8.41 1.64
C PRO A 157 -6.40 7.85 2.99
N LYS A 158 -6.83 8.51 4.07
CA LYS A 158 -6.76 8.02 5.43
C LYS A 158 -8.12 7.37 5.77
N TYR A 159 -8.15 6.05 5.80
CA TYR A 159 -9.38 5.29 6.04
C TYR A 159 -9.87 5.41 7.48
N PRO A 160 -11.16 5.62 7.73
CA PRO A 160 -11.68 6.05 9.04
C PRO A 160 -11.46 5.04 10.16
N TYR A 161 -11.53 3.75 9.88
CA TYR A 161 -11.53 2.71 10.92
C TYR A 161 -10.25 1.88 10.99
N THR A 162 -9.29 2.10 10.10
CA THR A 162 -8.08 1.26 10.02
C THR A 162 -6.77 2.04 10.15
N HIS A 163 -6.85 3.38 10.21
CA HIS A 163 -5.66 4.22 10.34
C HIS A 163 -5.10 4.22 11.78
N TYR A 164 -3.89 4.74 11.93
CA TYR A 164 -3.30 4.97 13.24
C TYR A 164 -4.20 5.87 14.10
N ASN A 165 -4.47 5.44 15.35
CA ASN A 165 -5.38 6.13 16.28
C ASN A 165 -6.82 6.32 15.78
N ALA A 166 -7.34 5.44 14.95
CA ALA A 166 -8.74 5.46 14.55
C ALA A 166 -9.66 5.27 15.77
N GLU A 167 -10.62 6.19 15.99
CA GLU A 167 -11.72 5.94 16.91
C GLU A 167 -12.56 4.77 16.37
N GLY A 168 -12.83 3.77 17.23
CA GLY A 168 -13.54 2.58 16.77
C GLY A 168 -12.75 1.76 15.77
N TYR A 169 -11.43 1.59 16.00
CA TYR A 169 -10.58 0.76 15.15
C TYR A 169 -11.21 -0.60 14.85
N GLU A 170 -11.42 -0.87 13.57
CA GLU A 170 -12.07 -2.08 13.07
C GLU A 170 -11.29 -2.65 11.87
N PRO A 171 -10.41 -3.64 12.08
CA PRO A 171 -9.58 -4.17 11.00
C PRO A 171 -10.38 -4.85 9.89
N THR A 172 -11.58 -5.35 10.16
CA THR A 172 -12.44 -5.97 9.14
C THR A 172 -13.07 -4.95 8.20
N ASP A 173 -13.05 -3.65 8.53
CA ASP A 173 -13.50 -2.58 7.62
C ASP A 173 -12.68 -2.51 6.31
N ILE A 174 -11.57 -3.22 6.25
CA ILE A 174 -10.77 -3.38 5.02
C ILE A 174 -11.62 -3.83 3.80
N VAL A 175 -12.72 -4.55 4.02
CA VAL A 175 -13.64 -4.96 2.94
C VAL A 175 -14.39 -3.79 2.29
N ASN A 176 -14.51 -2.65 2.99
CA ASN A 176 -15.16 -1.44 2.50
C ASN A 176 -14.19 -0.51 1.76
N GLN A 177 -12.88 -0.65 2.01
CA GLN A 177 -11.87 0.26 1.47
C GLN A 177 -11.77 0.29 -0.06
N PRO A 178 -11.99 -0.79 -0.82
CA PRO A 178 -12.01 -0.69 -2.29
C PRO A 178 -13.07 0.30 -2.80
N ALA A 179 -14.25 0.33 -2.19
CA ALA A 179 -15.29 1.29 -2.55
C ALA A 179 -14.93 2.73 -2.10
N ASP A 180 -14.29 2.90 -0.94
CA ASP A 180 -13.77 4.19 -0.48
C ASP A 180 -12.71 4.72 -1.44
N ALA A 181 -11.77 3.87 -1.82
CA ALA A 181 -10.69 4.20 -2.76
C ALA A 181 -11.24 4.64 -4.12
N SER A 182 -12.22 3.92 -4.66
CA SER A 182 -12.90 4.29 -5.91
C SER A 182 -13.62 5.64 -5.78
N SER A 183 -14.27 5.92 -4.63
CA SER A 183 -14.90 7.21 -4.35
C SER A 183 -13.90 8.37 -4.30
N VAL A 184 -12.70 8.16 -3.75
CA VAL A 184 -11.63 9.19 -3.77
C VAL A 184 -11.20 9.50 -5.21
N ILE A 185 -11.09 8.49 -6.08
CA ILE A 185 -10.82 8.72 -7.50
C ILE A 185 -11.94 9.56 -8.12
N ASP A 186 -13.20 9.26 -7.83
CA ASP A 186 -14.35 10.05 -8.34
C ASP A 186 -14.25 11.52 -7.92
N GLN A 187 -13.96 11.77 -6.64
CA GLN A 187 -13.89 13.13 -6.09
C GLN A 187 -12.70 13.91 -6.67
N LEU A 188 -11.54 13.26 -6.88
CA LEU A 188 -10.40 13.90 -7.54
C LEU A 188 -10.70 14.26 -9.00
N LEU A 189 -11.41 13.40 -9.72
CA LEU A 189 -11.83 13.67 -11.10
C LEU A 189 -12.97 14.70 -11.19
N ALA A 190 -13.70 14.93 -10.11
CA ALA A 190 -14.80 15.90 -9.99
C ALA A 190 -14.37 17.22 -9.34
N LEU A 191 -13.10 17.45 -9.06
CA LEU A 191 -12.61 18.73 -8.54
C LEU A 191 -13.09 19.89 -9.44
N ASP A 192 -13.25 21.07 -8.86
CA ASP A 192 -13.63 22.29 -9.59
C ASP A 192 -12.69 22.50 -10.79
N ALA A 193 -13.25 22.97 -11.90
CA ALA A 193 -12.48 23.21 -13.13
C ALA A 193 -11.33 24.23 -12.94
N ALA A 194 -11.44 25.12 -11.94
CA ALA A 194 -10.39 26.05 -11.57
C ALA A 194 -9.31 25.45 -10.66
N ASP A 195 -9.51 24.23 -10.13
CA ASP A 195 -8.52 23.58 -9.29
C ASP A 195 -7.32 23.12 -10.13
N PRO A 196 -6.09 23.57 -9.83
CA PRO A 196 -4.90 23.19 -10.61
C PRO A 196 -4.71 21.67 -10.74
N LEU A 197 -5.02 20.88 -9.71
CA LEU A 197 -4.87 19.42 -9.78
C LEU A 197 -5.86 18.78 -10.75
N ARG A 198 -7.05 19.36 -10.93
CA ARG A 198 -8.06 18.86 -11.86
C ARG A 198 -7.53 18.74 -13.30
N VAL A 199 -6.77 19.74 -13.74
CA VAL A 199 -6.23 19.78 -15.11
C VAL A 199 -4.95 18.96 -15.25
N MET A 200 -4.27 18.68 -14.15
CA MET A 200 -3.07 17.86 -14.12
C MET A 200 -3.37 16.35 -14.15
N ILE A 201 -4.54 15.91 -13.68
CA ILE A 201 -4.88 14.48 -13.67
C ILE A 201 -5.26 14.02 -15.09
N ASP A 202 -4.67 12.91 -15.53
CA ASP A 202 -5.11 12.21 -16.73
C ASP A 202 -6.10 11.10 -16.35
N PRO A 203 -7.40 11.27 -16.64
CA PRO A 203 -8.43 10.31 -16.24
C PRO A 203 -8.36 8.98 -17.01
N SER A 204 -7.57 8.90 -18.07
CA SER A 204 -7.37 7.66 -18.84
C SER A 204 -6.25 6.79 -18.31
N ARG A 205 -5.43 7.30 -17.38
CA ARG A 205 -4.22 6.66 -16.84
C ARG A 205 -4.27 6.60 -15.33
N ILE A 206 -5.04 5.66 -14.79
CA ILE A 206 -5.25 5.49 -13.36
C ILE A 206 -4.73 4.13 -12.91
N GLY A 207 -3.97 4.11 -11.83
CA GLY A 207 -3.50 2.93 -11.13
C GLY A 207 -3.91 2.94 -9.66
N ALA A 208 -3.75 1.79 -9.01
CA ALA A 208 -3.91 1.66 -7.57
C ALA A 208 -2.69 0.95 -6.97
N ALA A 209 -2.35 1.29 -5.75
CA ALA A 209 -1.27 0.67 -5.00
C ALA A 209 -1.64 0.57 -3.53
N GLY A 210 -0.97 -0.31 -2.78
CA GLY A 210 -1.18 -0.37 -1.35
C GLY A 210 -0.32 -1.39 -0.66
N HIS A 211 -0.12 -1.19 0.65
CA HIS A 211 0.69 -2.03 1.51
C HIS A 211 -0.18 -2.78 2.53
N SER A 212 0.12 -4.08 2.77
CA SER A 212 -0.56 -4.87 3.80
C SER A 212 -2.09 -4.85 3.62
N GLY A 213 -2.84 -4.35 4.58
CA GLY A 213 -4.26 -4.09 4.45
C GLY A 213 -4.62 -3.28 3.19
N GLY A 214 -3.83 -2.25 2.86
CA GLY A 214 -3.98 -1.50 1.61
C GLY A 214 -3.64 -2.31 0.36
N GLY A 215 -2.77 -3.31 0.47
CA GLY A 215 -2.53 -4.30 -0.58
C GLY A 215 -3.78 -5.17 -0.83
N ILE A 216 -4.48 -5.56 0.24
CA ILE A 216 -5.78 -6.25 0.15
C ILE A 216 -6.82 -5.33 -0.52
N THR A 217 -6.86 -4.06 -0.12
CA THR A 217 -7.71 -3.04 -0.77
C THR A 217 -7.42 -2.94 -2.26
N THR A 218 -6.13 -2.93 -2.64
CA THR A 218 -5.72 -2.90 -4.04
C THR A 218 -6.21 -4.14 -4.79
N VAL A 219 -6.05 -5.36 -4.24
CA VAL A 219 -6.61 -6.58 -4.84
C VAL A 219 -8.12 -6.47 -5.00
N GLY A 220 -8.83 -5.97 -3.99
CA GLY A 220 -10.29 -5.75 -4.03
C GLY A 220 -10.74 -4.83 -5.17
N LEU A 221 -9.95 -3.82 -5.50
CA LEU A 221 -10.20 -2.90 -6.63
C LEU A 221 -10.06 -3.58 -8.01
N PHE A 222 -9.42 -4.73 -8.08
CA PHE A 222 -9.30 -5.55 -9.31
C PHE A 222 -10.16 -6.82 -9.27
N SER A 223 -10.90 -7.05 -8.19
CA SER A 223 -11.71 -8.25 -7.98
C SER A 223 -13.12 -7.89 -7.46
N ALA A 224 -13.36 -7.91 -6.16
CA ALA A 224 -14.66 -7.79 -5.51
C ALA A 224 -15.39 -6.47 -5.81
N VAL A 225 -14.67 -5.37 -5.88
CA VAL A 225 -15.17 -4.02 -6.19
C VAL A 225 -14.39 -3.49 -7.37
N ARG A 226 -14.58 -4.13 -8.53
CA ARG A 226 -13.81 -3.81 -9.74
C ARG A 226 -14.02 -2.37 -10.19
N ASP A 227 -12.98 -1.55 -10.11
CA ASP A 227 -12.95 -0.25 -10.75
C ASP A 227 -12.37 -0.37 -12.18
N GLY A 228 -13.23 -0.27 -13.18
CA GLY A 228 -12.86 -0.46 -14.60
C GLY A 228 -11.89 0.57 -15.18
N ARG A 229 -11.65 1.69 -14.47
CA ARG A 229 -10.69 2.73 -14.87
C ARG A 229 -9.24 2.32 -14.65
N LEU A 230 -8.99 1.39 -13.71
CA LEU A 230 -7.64 1.02 -13.30
C LEU A 230 -6.92 0.21 -14.37
N LYS A 231 -5.73 0.66 -14.71
CA LYS A 231 -4.82 0.08 -15.71
C LYS A 231 -3.60 -0.61 -15.09
N ALA A 232 -3.25 -0.23 -13.85
CA ALA A 232 -2.09 -0.75 -13.14
C ALA A 232 -2.41 -0.99 -11.67
N GLY A 233 -1.89 -2.09 -11.10
CA GLY A 233 -1.94 -2.37 -9.66
C GLY A 233 -0.56 -2.66 -9.10
N VAL A 234 -0.21 -2.10 -7.92
CA VAL A 234 0.99 -2.43 -7.16
C VAL A 234 0.58 -2.93 -5.79
N VAL A 235 0.76 -4.23 -5.54
CA VAL A 235 0.38 -4.90 -4.29
C VAL A 235 1.64 -5.16 -3.48
N VAL A 236 1.77 -4.48 -2.34
CA VAL A 236 2.94 -4.59 -1.45
C VAL A 236 2.53 -5.37 -0.21
N ALA A 237 3.18 -6.53 0.03
CA ALA A 237 2.92 -7.38 1.18
C ALA A 237 1.42 -7.64 1.42
N GLY A 238 0.63 -7.74 0.34
CA GLY A 238 -0.82 -7.92 0.35
C GLY A 238 -1.23 -9.33 -0.04
N THR A 239 -2.49 -9.64 0.21
CA THR A 239 -3.13 -10.90 -0.18
C THR A 239 -4.58 -10.65 -0.58
N ASP A 240 -5.31 -11.69 -0.96
CA ASP A 240 -6.76 -11.63 -1.13
C ASP A 240 -7.46 -11.98 0.19
N PHE A 241 -8.45 -11.19 0.54
CA PHE A 241 -9.26 -11.39 1.74
C PHE A 241 -10.65 -11.99 1.44
N GLN A 242 -11.18 -11.78 0.24
CA GLN A 242 -12.54 -12.13 -0.11
C GLN A 242 -12.65 -13.38 -1.01
N GLY A 243 -11.53 -13.89 -1.54
CA GLY A 243 -11.51 -15.01 -2.45
C GLY A 243 -12.24 -14.75 -3.78
N THR A 244 -12.39 -13.46 -4.14
CA THR A 244 -13.15 -13.06 -5.33
C THR A 244 -12.23 -13.07 -6.55
N PRO A 245 -12.63 -13.69 -7.67
CA PRO A 245 -11.80 -13.70 -8.87
C PRO A 245 -11.52 -12.30 -9.42
N PHE A 246 -10.35 -12.13 -10.03
CA PHE A 246 -10.04 -10.96 -10.83
C PHE A 246 -10.99 -10.87 -12.04
N THR A 247 -11.55 -9.69 -12.28
CA THR A 247 -12.58 -9.48 -13.32
C THR A 247 -12.38 -8.16 -14.06
N GLY A 248 -13.12 -7.98 -15.15
CA GLY A 248 -13.17 -6.74 -15.92
C GLY A 248 -12.01 -6.58 -16.91
N PRO A 249 -11.71 -5.35 -17.36
CA PRO A 249 -10.67 -5.09 -18.34
C PRO A 249 -9.29 -5.54 -17.85
N ALA A 250 -8.44 -6.04 -18.77
CA ALA A 250 -7.07 -6.39 -18.47
C ALA A 250 -6.30 -5.19 -17.90
N ALA A 251 -5.41 -5.48 -16.94
CA ALA A 251 -4.52 -4.52 -16.31
C ALA A 251 -3.14 -5.15 -16.12
N ALA A 252 -2.12 -4.34 -15.85
CA ALA A 252 -0.83 -4.86 -15.39
C ALA A 252 -0.79 -4.88 -13.86
N MET A 253 -0.20 -5.93 -13.26
CA MET A 253 -0.09 -6.07 -11.81
C MET A 253 1.37 -6.32 -11.40
N LEU A 254 1.87 -5.55 -10.44
CA LEU A 254 3.14 -5.80 -9.77
C LEU A 254 2.86 -6.18 -8.32
N PHE A 255 3.39 -7.32 -7.91
CA PHE A 255 3.43 -7.72 -6.50
C PHE A 255 4.84 -7.53 -5.97
N MET A 256 4.97 -6.98 -4.76
CA MET A 256 6.24 -6.83 -4.06
C MET A 256 6.09 -7.42 -2.66
N HIS A 257 6.93 -8.39 -2.29
CA HIS A 257 6.73 -9.13 -1.04
C HIS A 257 8.04 -9.56 -0.41
N GLY A 258 8.16 -9.39 0.90
CA GLY A 258 9.29 -9.91 1.67
C GLY A 258 9.22 -11.44 1.80
N ALA A 259 10.30 -12.14 1.47
CA ALA A 259 10.37 -13.59 1.60
C ALA A 259 10.32 -14.06 3.08
N LYS A 260 10.67 -13.16 4.02
CA LYS A 260 10.62 -13.41 5.46
C LYS A 260 9.43 -12.73 6.15
N ASP A 261 8.40 -12.33 5.40
CA ASP A 261 7.19 -11.76 5.95
C ASP A 261 6.41 -12.80 6.79
N THR A 262 6.26 -12.52 8.09
CA THR A 262 5.53 -13.36 9.04
C THR A 262 4.12 -12.86 9.33
N THR A 263 3.75 -11.67 8.86
CA THR A 263 2.42 -11.06 9.04
C THR A 263 1.48 -11.47 7.92
N VAL A 264 1.87 -11.21 6.68
CA VAL A 264 1.25 -11.74 5.47
C VAL A 264 2.31 -12.57 4.77
N THR A 265 2.20 -13.88 4.79
CA THR A 265 3.26 -14.73 4.28
C THR A 265 3.49 -14.50 2.77
N TRP A 266 4.75 -14.58 2.32
CA TRP A 266 5.09 -14.50 0.90
C TRP A 266 4.22 -15.46 0.07
N ARG A 267 3.98 -16.68 0.58
CA ARG A 267 3.13 -17.67 -0.09
C ARG A 267 1.70 -17.18 -0.31
N ALA A 268 1.12 -16.46 0.64
CA ALA A 268 -0.23 -15.89 0.50
C ALA A 268 -0.27 -14.86 -0.63
N GLY A 269 0.69 -13.94 -0.67
CA GLY A 269 0.83 -12.95 -1.76
C GLY A 269 1.10 -13.60 -3.11
N HIS A 270 1.99 -14.61 -3.16
CA HIS A 270 2.31 -15.34 -4.39
C HIS A 270 1.11 -16.12 -4.94
N THR A 271 0.25 -16.68 -4.06
CA THR A 271 -0.99 -17.33 -4.50
C THR A 271 -1.90 -16.34 -5.23
N VAL A 272 -2.03 -15.12 -4.73
CA VAL A 272 -2.82 -14.08 -5.39
C VAL A 272 -2.17 -13.63 -6.71
N PHE A 273 -0.85 -13.46 -6.73
CA PHE A 273 -0.10 -13.20 -7.96
C PHE A 273 -0.38 -14.25 -9.04
N GLN A 274 -0.37 -15.53 -8.68
CA GLN A 274 -0.66 -16.62 -9.63
C GLN A 274 -2.12 -16.60 -10.14
N ALA A 275 -3.05 -16.08 -9.37
CA ALA A 275 -4.48 -16.00 -9.74
C ALA A 275 -4.80 -14.85 -10.70
N VAL A 276 -3.90 -13.87 -10.88
CA VAL A 276 -4.11 -12.75 -11.81
C VAL A 276 -4.12 -13.28 -13.25
N PRO A 277 -5.19 -13.07 -14.05
CA PRO A 277 -5.26 -13.58 -15.43
C PRO A 277 -4.58 -12.66 -16.46
N TRP A 278 -3.96 -11.56 -16.02
CA TRP A 278 -3.38 -10.52 -16.87
C TRP A 278 -1.86 -10.46 -16.74
N SER A 279 -1.23 -9.55 -17.49
CA SER A 279 0.19 -9.20 -17.35
C SER A 279 0.54 -8.91 -15.90
N ARG A 280 1.56 -9.59 -15.38
CA ARG A 280 1.95 -9.48 -13.97
C ARG A 280 3.43 -9.72 -13.75
N ALA A 281 3.96 -9.16 -12.66
CA ALA A 281 5.29 -9.47 -12.15
C ALA A 281 5.28 -9.61 -10.63
N MET A 282 6.23 -10.37 -10.07
CA MET A 282 6.42 -10.53 -8.63
C MET A 282 7.88 -10.23 -8.27
N LEU A 283 8.10 -9.19 -7.49
CA LEU A 283 9.37 -8.87 -6.85
C LEU A 283 9.40 -9.51 -5.46
N SER A 284 10.22 -10.53 -5.29
CA SER A 284 10.45 -11.17 -3.99
C SER A 284 11.71 -10.62 -3.35
N LEU A 285 11.56 -9.93 -2.22
CA LEU A 285 12.67 -9.33 -1.44
C LEU A 285 13.23 -10.40 -0.50
N THR A 286 14.39 -10.95 -0.81
CA THR A 286 14.93 -12.19 -0.20
C THR A 286 15.13 -12.11 1.31
N GLU A 287 15.52 -10.95 1.82
CA GLU A 287 15.71 -10.69 3.25
C GLU A 287 14.60 -9.80 3.83
N GLY A 288 13.63 -9.39 3.00
CA GLY A 288 12.55 -8.48 3.38
C GLY A 288 11.54 -9.14 4.31
N GLY A 289 11.05 -8.37 5.29
CA GLY A 289 9.90 -8.68 6.12
C GLY A 289 8.61 -8.07 5.59
N HIS A 290 7.67 -7.76 6.52
CA HIS A 290 6.38 -7.17 6.17
C HIS A 290 6.47 -5.72 5.67
N VAL A 291 7.45 -4.96 6.16
CA VAL A 291 7.69 -3.56 5.78
C VAL A 291 8.84 -3.49 4.79
N ILE A 292 8.67 -2.66 3.74
CA ILE A 292 9.74 -2.39 2.79
C ILE A 292 10.65 -1.29 3.35
N GLU A 293 11.82 -1.69 3.79
CA GLU A 293 12.80 -0.79 4.40
C GLU A 293 14.24 -1.22 4.11
N SER A 294 15.20 -0.44 4.56
CA SER A 294 16.63 -0.77 4.48
C SER A 294 17.07 -1.14 3.06
N ALA A 295 17.74 -2.27 2.87
CA ALA A 295 18.25 -2.73 1.59
C ALA A 295 17.14 -3.04 0.55
N SER A 296 15.91 -3.33 1.02
CA SER A 296 14.74 -3.63 0.18
C SER A 296 14.07 -2.39 -0.40
N PHE A 297 14.31 -1.20 0.17
CA PHE A 297 13.62 0.03 -0.21
C PHE A 297 13.94 0.46 -1.65
N GLU A 298 15.21 0.48 -2.03
CA GLU A 298 15.61 0.92 -3.37
C GLU A 298 15.12 0.00 -4.48
N PRO A 299 15.34 -1.35 -4.44
CA PRO A 299 14.81 -2.22 -5.49
C PRO A 299 13.28 -2.17 -5.58
N ALA A 300 12.56 -2.09 -4.47
CA ALA A 300 11.11 -1.97 -4.49
C ALA A 300 10.64 -0.65 -5.11
N THR A 301 11.25 0.47 -4.73
CA THR A 301 10.88 1.80 -5.23
C THR A 301 11.23 1.96 -6.70
N GLN A 302 12.41 1.52 -7.13
CA GLN A 302 12.82 1.60 -8.53
C GLN A 302 11.99 0.68 -9.42
N THR A 303 11.79 -0.58 -9.03
CA THR A 303 10.96 -1.54 -9.78
C THR A 303 9.53 -1.03 -9.94
N SER A 304 8.90 -0.55 -8.87
CA SER A 304 7.54 -0.01 -8.94
C SER A 304 7.46 1.26 -9.79
N THR A 305 8.48 2.11 -9.77
CA THR A 305 8.54 3.30 -10.62
C THR A 305 8.59 2.92 -12.10
N GLU A 306 9.50 2.02 -12.49
CA GLU A 306 9.61 1.58 -13.88
C GLU A 306 8.38 0.80 -14.34
N PHE A 307 7.79 -0.02 -13.46
CA PHE A 307 6.52 -0.69 -13.73
C PHE A 307 5.38 0.32 -13.98
N LEU A 308 5.22 1.33 -13.13
CA LEU A 308 4.19 2.36 -13.31
C LEU A 308 4.43 3.18 -14.59
N ARG A 309 5.68 3.48 -14.95
CA ARG A 309 6.02 4.11 -16.23
C ARG A 309 5.61 3.25 -17.43
N TYR A 310 5.91 1.96 -17.39
CA TYR A 310 5.43 1.03 -18.40
C TYR A 310 3.91 1.01 -18.47
N ALA A 311 3.25 0.73 -17.34
CA ALA A 311 1.82 0.44 -17.34
C ALA A 311 0.95 1.69 -17.57
N LEU A 312 1.36 2.87 -17.12
CA LEU A 312 0.54 4.08 -17.19
C LEU A 312 1.00 5.09 -18.25
N TYR A 313 2.27 5.09 -18.65
CA TYR A 313 2.73 5.91 -19.77
C TYR A 313 2.87 5.11 -21.08
N GLY A 314 2.90 3.78 -21.01
CA GLY A 314 3.19 2.94 -22.16
C GLY A 314 4.66 2.99 -22.59
N ASP A 315 5.56 3.27 -21.65
CA ASP A 315 6.99 3.41 -21.89
C ASP A 315 7.65 2.02 -21.99
N ALA A 316 7.91 1.58 -23.21
CA ALA A 316 8.56 0.29 -23.48
C ALA A 316 10.01 0.24 -22.95
N ALA A 317 10.71 1.38 -22.91
CA ALA A 317 12.06 1.44 -22.34
C ALA A 317 12.01 1.27 -20.82
N ALA A 318 10.98 1.80 -20.16
CA ALA A 318 10.76 1.55 -18.72
C ALA A 318 10.50 0.06 -18.46
N LYS A 319 9.69 -0.61 -19.28
CA LYS A 319 9.51 -2.07 -19.17
C LYS A 319 10.84 -2.82 -19.24
N ALA A 320 11.70 -2.45 -20.18
CA ALA A 320 13.01 -3.09 -20.34
C ALA A 320 13.96 -2.86 -19.14
N ARG A 321 13.75 -1.79 -18.35
CA ARG A 321 14.54 -1.50 -17.13
C ARG A 321 14.03 -2.17 -15.86
N ILE A 322 12.84 -2.79 -15.87
CA ILE A 322 12.28 -3.46 -14.67
C ILE A 322 13.23 -4.51 -14.09
N PRO A 323 13.85 -5.42 -14.88
CA PRO A 323 14.79 -6.41 -14.35
C PRO A 323 16.03 -5.78 -13.71
N GLU A 324 16.56 -4.70 -14.28
CA GLU A 324 17.70 -3.96 -13.74
C GLU A 324 17.34 -3.29 -12.41
N ALA A 325 16.17 -2.64 -12.34
CA ALA A 325 15.66 -2.03 -11.13
C ALA A 325 15.44 -3.06 -10.00
N ALA A 326 14.95 -4.25 -10.33
CA ALA A 326 14.78 -5.36 -9.40
C ALA A 326 16.12 -5.90 -8.86
N ALA A 327 17.18 -5.85 -9.65
CA ALA A 327 18.49 -6.34 -9.28
C ALA A 327 19.31 -5.38 -8.38
N VAL A 328 18.81 -4.18 -8.12
CA VAL A 328 19.47 -3.19 -7.24
C VAL A 328 19.72 -3.82 -5.87
N ASN A 329 20.92 -3.61 -5.34
CA ASN A 329 21.41 -4.20 -4.07
C ASN A 329 21.50 -5.74 -4.06
N GLY A 330 21.08 -6.47 -5.09
CA GLY A 330 21.15 -7.93 -5.15
C GLY A 330 20.30 -8.66 -4.09
N VAL A 331 19.24 -8.01 -3.58
CA VAL A 331 18.39 -8.53 -2.47
C VAL A 331 16.99 -8.90 -2.93
N ALA A 332 16.78 -9.06 -4.23
CA ALA A 332 15.47 -9.42 -4.76
C ALA A 332 15.59 -10.39 -5.94
N THR A 333 14.48 -11.11 -6.17
CA THR A 333 14.25 -11.91 -7.38
C THR A 333 12.98 -11.43 -8.07
N LEU A 334 12.93 -11.53 -9.39
CA LEU A 334 11.79 -11.10 -10.20
C LEU A 334 11.20 -12.28 -10.99
N GLU A 335 9.91 -12.55 -10.78
CA GLU A 335 9.10 -13.36 -11.69
C GLU A 335 8.40 -12.40 -12.66
N ASP A 336 8.76 -12.41 -13.94
CA ASP A 336 8.25 -11.49 -14.96
C ASP A 336 7.33 -12.20 -15.97
N GLN A 337 6.07 -11.80 -15.99
CA GLN A 337 5.03 -12.22 -16.94
C GLN A 337 4.27 -10.97 -17.47
N LEU A 338 4.95 -9.83 -17.60
CA LEU A 338 4.40 -8.57 -18.11
C LEU A 338 4.21 -8.55 -19.62
#